data_054f7aa2d30d8d3e563111abd03a092c
#
_entry.id   054f7aa2d30d8d3e563111abd03a092c
#
_cell.length_a   1.000
_cell.length_b   1.000
_cell.length_c   1.000
_cell.angle_alpha   90.00
_cell.angle_beta   90.00
_cell.angle_gamma   90.00
#
_symmetry.space_group_name_H-M   'P 1'
#
loop_
_entity.id
_entity.type
_entity.pdbx_description
1 polymer ?
#
loop_
_entity_poly.entity_id
_entity_poly.type
_entity_poly.pdbx_seq_one_letter_code
_entity_poly.pdbx_strand_id
1 'polypeptide(L)'
;MMDSEPESLLAAQLLEGADAAGETGLIHVARSTARAERLFHAARALADGMEVLLLPGWDCLPYDRASPSGAVMGSRMATLAALARKAAGPRLVIASLGAATQRLPPPDALDSLELRQGEALDLEAVEDRLLRLGYRLDARVDEPGEAAVHGAVLDIFPAAEEAQPCRIEHAEGRVTAIRRYDPLTQRSVTEVEAVTLCPASEIVNPRDVPLPLPPGAEHGLAGFYPVLTTLFDLLPRAPVVLEPEVAELRAEREREVAEAFRTRLALLATEEEAPALSEPAALFLDAAAWKAALSGRAVTTLEEAPEEPSGQLPRFAEAEEPEEAFFDFLDSERAAGRRVALAGPPR
;
A
#
# COMPACT_ATOMS: atom_id res chain seq x y z
N MET A 1 -19.54 11.22 17.34
CA MET A 1 -18.74 10.01 16.99
C MET A 1 -19.73 9.15 16.22
N MET A 2 -19.68 9.23 14.88
CA MET A 2 -20.62 8.50 14.02
C MET A 2 -20.13 7.05 13.99
N ASP A 3 -20.92 6.13 14.53
CA ASP A 3 -20.68 4.70 14.41
C ASP A 3 -20.89 4.31 12.96
N SER A 4 -19.79 4.23 12.22
CA SER A 4 -19.77 3.61 10.89
C SER A 4 -20.10 2.12 11.04
N GLU A 5 -20.76 1.55 10.02
CA GLU A 5 -20.88 0.08 9.90
C GLU A 5 -19.56 -0.60 10.32
N PRO A 6 -19.63 -1.70 11.10
CA PRO A 6 -18.42 -2.39 11.49
C PRO A 6 -17.59 -2.71 10.24
N GLU A 7 -16.32 -2.34 10.25
CA GLU A 7 -15.40 -2.61 9.11
C GLU A 7 -15.51 -4.05 8.60
N SER A 8 -15.78 -5.01 9.49
CA SER A 8 -15.93 -6.42 9.15
C SER A 8 -17.13 -6.71 8.24
N LEU A 9 -18.27 -6.01 8.41
CA LEU A 9 -19.44 -6.20 7.56
C LEU A 9 -19.17 -5.67 6.15
N LEU A 10 -18.66 -4.45 6.04
CA LEU A 10 -18.29 -3.88 4.75
C LEU A 10 -17.19 -4.71 4.07
N ALA A 11 -16.19 -5.17 4.82
CA ALA A 11 -15.14 -6.04 4.29
C ALA A 11 -15.71 -7.35 3.71
N ALA A 12 -16.68 -7.99 4.40
CA ALA A 12 -17.34 -9.20 3.89
C ALA A 12 -18.11 -8.92 2.59
N GLN A 13 -18.86 -7.81 2.52
CA GLN A 13 -19.58 -7.41 1.31
C GLN A 13 -18.64 -7.13 0.13
N LEU A 14 -17.50 -6.47 0.39
CA LEU A 14 -16.47 -6.20 -0.63
C LEU A 14 -15.84 -7.49 -1.14
N LEU A 15 -15.58 -8.48 -0.26
CA LEU A 15 -15.06 -9.78 -0.65
C LEU A 15 -16.06 -10.56 -1.51
N GLU A 16 -17.35 -10.56 -1.15
CA GLU A 16 -18.40 -11.15 -1.97
C GLU A 16 -18.51 -10.47 -3.35
N GLY A 17 -18.41 -9.14 -3.38
CA GLY A 17 -18.37 -8.37 -4.62
C GLY A 17 -17.16 -8.69 -5.49
N ALA A 18 -15.99 -8.89 -4.88
CA ALA A 18 -14.76 -9.27 -5.57
C ALA A 18 -14.84 -10.70 -6.12
N ASP A 19 -15.43 -11.63 -5.37
CA ASP A 19 -15.66 -13.00 -5.82
C ASP A 19 -16.62 -13.03 -7.04
N ALA A 20 -17.70 -12.27 -6.97
CA ALA A 20 -18.65 -12.13 -8.08
C ALA A 20 -18.02 -11.47 -9.33
N ALA A 21 -17.05 -10.57 -9.16
CA ALA A 21 -16.31 -9.94 -10.24
C ALA A 21 -15.25 -10.88 -10.88
N GLY A 22 -14.85 -11.95 -10.18
CA GLY A 22 -13.91 -12.94 -10.65
C GLY A 22 -12.53 -12.34 -10.99
N GLU A 23 -11.93 -12.77 -12.10
CA GLU A 23 -10.59 -12.34 -12.53
C GLU A 23 -10.49 -10.82 -12.83
N THR A 24 -11.60 -10.09 -12.99
CA THR A 24 -11.56 -8.65 -13.21
C THR A 24 -11.19 -7.89 -11.92
N GLY A 25 -11.41 -8.50 -10.76
CA GLY A 25 -11.20 -7.90 -9.46
C GLY A 25 -12.23 -6.83 -9.10
N LEU A 26 -12.14 -6.29 -7.90
CA LEU A 26 -12.95 -5.19 -7.39
C LEU A 26 -12.02 -4.10 -6.84
N ILE A 27 -12.32 -2.83 -7.13
CA ILE A 27 -11.66 -1.67 -6.52
C ILE A 27 -12.62 -1.06 -5.50
N HIS A 28 -12.17 -0.90 -4.27
CA HIS A 28 -12.84 -0.09 -3.27
C HIS A 28 -12.04 1.18 -2.98
N VAL A 29 -12.71 2.34 -3.03
CA VAL A 29 -12.10 3.63 -2.70
C VAL A 29 -12.63 4.10 -1.36
N ALA A 30 -11.78 4.02 -0.35
CA ALA A 30 -12.05 4.52 0.99
C ALA A 30 -11.75 6.03 1.08
N ARG A 31 -12.52 6.75 1.87
CA ARG A 31 -12.39 8.21 2.05
C ARG A 31 -11.07 8.68 2.64
N SER A 32 -10.36 7.80 3.39
CA SER A 32 -9.06 8.13 4.00
C SER A 32 -8.11 6.92 4.05
N THR A 33 -6.81 7.16 4.25
CA THR A 33 -5.81 6.10 4.40
C THR A 33 -6.10 5.23 5.62
N ALA A 34 -6.37 5.82 6.77
CA ALA A 34 -6.70 5.06 7.99
C ALA A 34 -7.96 4.17 7.84
N ARG A 35 -8.93 4.62 7.04
CA ARG A 35 -10.12 3.81 6.72
C ARG A 35 -9.77 2.65 5.80
N ALA A 36 -8.94 2.91 4.77
CA ALA A 36 -8.47 1.87 3.85
C ALA A 36 -7.69 0.77 4.59
N GLU A 37 -6.80 1.14 5.50
CA GLU A 37 -6.02 0.20 6.32
C GLU A 37 -6.91 -0.67 7.21
N ARG A 38 -7.86 -0.07 7.94
CA ARG A 38 -8.79 -0.86 8.77
C ARG A 38 -9.61 -1.85 7.96
N LEU A 39 -10.13 -1.41 6.80
CA LEU A 39 -10.87 -2.29 5.90
C LEU A 39 -9.98 -3.38 5.31
N PHE A 40 -8.75 -3.05 4.94
CA PHE A 40 -7.78 -4.02 4.45
C PHE A 40 -7.51 -5.13 5.49
N HIS A 41 -7.22 -4.77 6.74
CA HIS A 41 -6.99 -5.76 7.78
C HIS A 41 -8.24 -6.61 8.06
N ALA A 42 -9.43 -6.00 8.08
CA ALA A 42 -10.66 -6.74 8.22
C ALA A 42 -10.91 -7.69 7.04
N ALA A 43 -10.75 -7.22 5.80
CA ALA A 43 -10.92 -8.03 4.60
C ALA A 43 -9.90 -9.17 4.53
N ARG A 44 -8.63 -8.90 4.85
CA ARG A 44 -7.57 -9.90 4.88
C ARG A 44 -7.81 -11.01 5.90
N ALA A 45 -8.36 -10.64 7.07
CA ALA A 45 -8.74 -11.63 8.10
C ALA A 45 -9.92 -12.51 7.69
N LEU A 46 -10.82 -12.01 6.82
CA LEU A 46 -11.99 -12.71 6.33
C LEU A 46 -11.76 -13.42 4.98
N ALA A 47 -10.72 -13.05 4.25
CA ALA A 47 -10.42 -13.59 2.94
C ALA A 47 -9.94 -15.05 3.04
N ASP A 48 -10.71 -15.98 2.50
CA ASP A 48 -10.38 -17.39 2.40
C ASP A 48 -9.57 -17.64 1.11
N GLY A 49 -8.29 -17.26 1.14
CA GLY A 49 -7.38 -17.43 0.00
C GLY A 49 -7.53 -16.41 -1.14
N MET A 50 -8.45 -15.45 -1.05
CA MET A 50 -8.57 -14.34 -2.00
C MET A 50 -7.43 -13.34 -1.81
N GLU A 51 -6.88 -12.83 -2.91
CA GLU A 51 -5.87 -11.77 -2.87
C GLU A 51 -6.50 -10.43 -2.48
N VAL A 52 -6.14 -9.91 -1.32
CA VAL A 52 -6.53 -8.57 -0.83
C VAL A 52 -5.31 -7.67 -0.86
N LEU A 53 -5.41 -6.54 -1.54
CA LEU A 53 -4.33 -5.58 -1.75
C LEU A 53 -4.69 -4.21 -1.20
N LEU A 54 -3.74 -3.55 -0.54
CA LEU A 54 -3.87 -2.19 -0.04
C LEU A 54 -3.04 -1.24 -0.92
N LEU A 55 -3.65 -0.16 -1.41
CA LEU A 55 -2.94 0.98 -2.00
C LEU A 55 -3.12 2.20 -1.09
N PRO A 56 -2.20 2.45 -0.15
CA PRO A 56 -2.27 3.59 0.76
C PRO A 56 -1.95 4.90 0.03
N GLY A 57 -2.47 6.02 0.54
CA GLY A 57 -2.01 7.36 0.14
C GLY A 57 -0.60 7.64 0.64
N TRP A 58 0.07 8.62 0.06
CA TRP A 58 1.29 9.15 0.63
C TRP A 58 1.01 9.71 2.04
N ASP A 59 1.93 9.49 2.94
CA ASP A 59 1.92 9.95 4.34
C ASP A 59 2.60 11.33 4.52
N CYS A 60 2.89 12.02 3.43
CA CYS A 60 3.31 13.41 3.40
C CYS A 60 2.26 14.29 2.70
N LEU A 61 2.33 15.60 2.94
CA LEU A 61 1.48 16.55 2.24
C LEU A 61 1.87 16.67 0.76
N PRO A 62 0.92 16.98 -0.13
CA PRO A 62 1.26 17.26 -1.52
C PRO A 62 2.30 18.38 -1.61
N TYR A 63 3.34 18.15 -2.41
CA TYR A 63 4.44 19.10 -2.65
C TYR A 63 5.23 19.54 -1.40
N ASP A 64 5.22 18.69 -0.35
CA ASP A 64 6.08 18.87 0.81
C ASP A 64 7.56 18.75 0.43
N ARG A 65 8.44 19.14 1.36
CA ARG A 65 9.89 18.90 1.25
C ARG A 65 10.28 17.47 1.60
N ALA A 66 9.39 16.75 2.26
CA ALA A 66 9.60 15.37 2.64
C ALA A 66 9.14 14.40 1.56
N SER A 67 9.87 13.31 1.38
CA SER A 67 9.39 12.12 0.68
C SER A 67 8.39 11.36 1.55
N PRO A 68 7.46 10.59 0.95
CA PRO A 68 6.70 9.59 1.69
C PRO A 68 7.65 8.59 2.37
N SER A 69 7.22 8.00 3.48
CA SER A 69 8.02 7.01 4.19
C SER A 69 8.31 5.76 3.35
N GLY A 70 9.44 5.11 3.62
CA GLY A 70 9.82 3.85 2.96
C GLY A 70 8.77 2.75 3.15
N ALA A 71 8.09 2.72 4.31
CA ALA A 71 7.01 1.78 4.58
C ALA A 71 5.80 1.97 3.65
N VAL A 72 5.34 3.22 3.50
CA VAL A 72 4.23 3.55 2.57
C VAL A 72 4.62 3.28 1.13
N MET A 73 5.84 3.70 0.72
CA MET A 73 6.32 3.46 -0.64
C MET A 73 6.44 1.97 -0.93
N GLY A 74 6.98 1.19 -0.02
CA GLY A 74 7.11 -0.25 -0.19
C GLY A 74 5.75 -0.96 -0.28
N SER A 75 4.77 -0.59 0.55
CA SER A 75 3.40 -1.10 0.47
C SER A 75 2.77 -0.79 -0.89
N ARG A 76 2.93 0.43 -1.39
CA ARG A 76 2.44 0.84 -2.72
C ARG A 76 3.13 0.04 -3.84
N MET A 77 4.46 -0.07 -3.80
CA MET A 77 5.23 -0.80 -4.81
C MET A 77 4.93 -2.30 -4.79
N ALA A 78 4.73 -2.91 -3.61
CA ALA A 78 4.29 -4.30 -3.50
C ALA A 78 2.90 -4.51 -4.12
N THR A 79 1.96 -3.60 -3.88
CA THR A 79 0.63 -3.62 -4.50
C THR A 79 0.71 -3.47 -6.02
N LEU A 80 1.52 -2.54 -6.53
CA LEU A 80 1.72 -2.37 -7.97
C LEU A 80 2.34 -3.62 -8.61
N ALA A 81 3.34 -4.23 -7.97
CA ALA A 81 3.94 -5.48 -8.42
C ALA A 81 2.93 -6.65 -8.43
N ALA A 82 2.04 -6.71 -7.44
CA ALA A 82 0.96 -7.69 -7.41
C ALA A 82 -0.05 -7.45 -8.56
N LEU A 83 -0.41 -6.19 -8.83
CA LEU A 83 -1.32 -5.82 -9.91
C LEU A 83 -0.73 -6.05 -11.31
N ALA A 84 0.58 -5.92 -11.47
CA ALA A 84 1.28 -6.21 -12.73
C ALA A 84 1.31 -7.71 -13.07
N ARG A 85 1.13 -8.59 -12.09
CA ARG A 85 1.05 -10.04 -12.30
C ARG A 85 -0.35 -10.44 -12.74
N LYS A 86 -0.43 -11.48 -13.57
CA LYS A 86 -1.72 -12.11 -13.88
C LYS A 86 -2.38 -12.59 -12.59
N ALA A 87 -3.65 -12.23 -12.39
CA ALA A 87 -4.43 -12.73 -11.26
C ALA A 87 -4.56 -14.26 -11.32
N ALA A 88 -4.38 -14.92 -10.20
CA ALA A 88 -4.64 -16.35 -10.05
C ALA A 88 -6.12 -16.65 -9.71
N GLY A 89 -6.89 -15.61 -9.39
CA GLY A 89 -8.29 -15.68 -8.99
C GLY A 89 -8.86 -14.29 -8.72
N PRO A 90 -10.01 -14.22 -8.04
CA PRO A 90 -10.58 -12.94 -7.61
C PRO A 90 -9.62 -12.16 -6.73
N ARG A 91 -9.64 -10.82 -6.86
CA ARG A 91 -8.85 -9.91 -6.03
C ARG A 91 -9.64 -8.70 -5.59
N LEU A 92 -9.41 -8.26 -4.37
CA LEU A 92 -9.95 -7.02 -3.82
C LEU A 92 -8.81 -6.01 -3.66
N VAL A 93 -8.95 -4.84 -4.28
CA VAL A 93 -8.02 -3.73 -4.09
C VAL A 93 -8.71 -2.65 -3.28
N ILE A 94 -8.17 -2.34 -2.12
CA ILE A 94 -8.63 -1.26 -1.26
C ILE A 94 -7.64 -0.11 -1.39
N ALA A 95 -8.11 1.02 -1.88
CA ALA A 95 -7.30 2.23 -2.05
C ALA A 95 -7.88 3.37 -1.21
N SER A 96 -7.02 4.20 -0.65
CA SER A 96 -7.48 5.50 -0.13
C SER A 96 -7.83 6.43 -1.29
N LEU A 97 -8.68 7.41 -1.06
CA LEU A 97 -8.99 8.44 -2.05
C LEU A 97 -7.72 9.16 -2.54
N GLY A 98 -6.78 9.42 -1.62
CA GLY A 98 -5.49 10.02 -1.95
C GLY A 98 -4.70 9.18 -2.96
N ALA A 99 -4.66 7.86 -2.78
CA ALA A 99 -4.00 6.94 -3.69
C ALA A 99 -4.76 6.76 -5.01
N ALA A 100 -6.09 6.64 -4.95
CA ALA A 100 -6.93 6.44 -6.14
C ALA A 100 -6.90 7.65 -7.10
N THR A 101 -6.68 8.86 -6.57
CA THR A 101 -6.55 10.08 -7.37
C THR A 101 -5.12 10.34 -7.85
N GLN A 102 -4.13 9.60 -7.37
CA GLN A 102 -2.74 9.79 -7.72
C GLN A 102 -2.33 8.93 -8.93
N ARG A 103 -1.48 9.48 -9.78
CA ARG A 103 -0.81 8.72 -10.84
C ARG A 103 0.35 7.92 -10.27
N LEU A 104 0.63 6.81 -10.90
CA LEU A 104 1.54 5.77 -10.43
C LEU A 104 2.62 5.51 -11.49
N PRO A 105 3.79 4.98 -11.11
CA PRO A 105 4.77 4.51 -12.08
C PRO A 105 4.17 3.40 -12.95
N PRO A 106 4.59 3.31 -14.22
CA PRO A 106 4.07 2.28 -15.11
C PRO A 106 4.57 0.88 -14.70
N PRO A 107 3.81 -0.20 -15.00
CA PRO A 107 4.17 -1.56 -14.59
C PRO A 107 5.53 -2.04 -15.09
N ASP A 108 5.99 -1.57 -16.23
CA ASP A 108 7.28 -1.92 -16.83
C ASP A 108 8.48 -1.23 -16.15
N ALA A 109 8.22 -0.25 -15.27
CA ALA A 109 9.24 0.36 -14.42
C ALA A 109 9.47 -0.44 -13.13
N LEU A 110 8.58 -1.39 -12.81
CA LEU A 110 8.70 -2.20 -11.59
C LEU A 110 9.89 -3.14 -11.70
N ASP A 111 10.67 -3.19 -10.64
CA ASP A 111 11.88 -3.99 -10.55
C ASP A 111 12.00 -4.57 -9.14
N SER A 112 12.92 -5.51 -8.96
CA SER A 112 13.21 -6.10 -7.66
C SER A 112 14.64 -6.60 -7.61
N LEU A 113 15.19 -6.75 -6.41
CA LEU A 113 16.46 -7.39 -6.17
C LEU A 113 16.23 -8.66 -5.36
N GLU A 114 16.64 -9.81 -5.88
CA GLU A 114 16.67 -11.05 -5.12
C GLU A 114 18.10 -11.32 -4.66
N LEU A 115 18.27 -11.63 -3.37
CA LEU A 115 19.51 -12.09 -2.80
C LEU A 115 19.28 -13.51 -2.26
N ARG A 116 20.13 -14.45 -2.66
CA ARG A 116 19.98 -15.87 -2.34
C ARG A 116 21.26 -16.43 -1.74
N GLN A 117 21.14 -17.29 -0.74
CA GLN A 117 22.27 -18.00 -0.13
C GLN A 117 23.03 -18.83 -1.17
N GLY A 118 24.35 -18.74 -1.15
CA GLY A 118 25.26 -19.42 -2.07
C GLY A 118 25.51 -18.68 -3.39
N GLU A 119 24.75 -17.63 -3.73
CA GLU A 119 24.97 -16.85 -4.93
C GLU A 119 26.14 -15.87 -4.78
N ALA A 120 26.68 -15.45 -5.92
CA ALA A 120 27.71 -14.42 -5.95
C ALA A 120 27.15 -13.09 -5.47
N LEU A 121 27.91 -12.38 -4.66
CA LEU A 121 27.57 -11.05 -4.15
C LEU A 121 28.70 -10.08 -4.49
N ASP A 122 28.41 -9.13 -5.36
CA ASP A 122 29.19 -7.92 -5.54
C ASP A 122 28.55 -6.82 -4.69
N LEU A 123 29.21 -6.44 -3.61
CA LEU A 123 28.63 -5.53 -2.62
C LEU A 123 28.44 -4.14 -3.19
N GLU A 124 29.36 -3.63 -4.00
CA GLU A 124 29.27 -2.31 -4.64
C GLU A 124 28.08 -2.27 -5.65
N ALA A 125 27.91 -3.35 -6.43
CA ALA A 125 26.79 -3.49 -7.32
C ALA A 125 25.44 -3.59 -6.59
N VAL A 126 25.42 -4.24 -5.42
CA VAL A 126 24.21 -4.33 -4.58
C VAL A 126 23.88 -2.97 -3.97
N GLU A 127 24.86 -2.23 -3.48
CA GLU A 127 24.65 -0.86 -2.96
C GLU A 127 24.08 0.07 -4.03
N ASP A 128 24.68 0.10 -5.24
CA ASP A 128 24.16 0.89 -6.37
C ASP A 128 22.73 0.46 -6.70
N ARG A 129 22.46 -0.85 -6.68
CA ARG A 129 21.15 -1.39 -6.96
C ARG A 129 20.10 -0.98 -5.91
N LEU A 130 20.45 -1.01 -4.62
CA LEU A 130 19.59 -0.56 -3.53
C LEU A 130 19.27 0.93 -3.66
N LEU A 131 20.25 1.77 -3.94
CA LEU A 131 20.01 3.20 -4.19
C LEU A 131 19.06 3.42 -5.39
N ARG A 132 19.21 2.66 -6.46
CA ARG A 132 18.32 2.71 -7.64
C ARG A 132 16.90 2.22 -7.36
N LEU A 133 16.72 1.35 -6.39
CA LEU A 133 15.41 0.91 -5.88
C LEU A 133 14.84 1.88 -4.83
N GLY A 134 15.54 2.97 -4.52
CA GLY A 134 15.10 3.99 -3.58
C GLY A 134 15.39 3.68 -2.12
N TYR A 135 16.23 2.67 -1.83
CA TYR A 135 16.70 2.42 -0.47
C TYR A 135 17.64 3.52 -0.01
N ARG A 136 17.58 3.82 1.27
CA ARG A 136 18.46 4.77 1.94
C ARG A 136 19.61 4.01 2.62
N LEU A 137 20.85 4.35 2.28
CA LEU A 137 22.00 3.80 2.98
C LEU A 137 22.25 4.61 4.24
N ASP A 138 22.25 3.95 5.38
CA ASP A 138 22.52 4.57 6.69
C ASP A 138 23.54 3.73 7.48
N ALA A 139 24.00 4.25 8.60
CA ALA A 139 24.88 3.53 9.51
C ALA A 139 24.16 2.44 10.33
N ARG A 140 22.85 2.49 10.40
CA ARG A 140 21.98 1.53 11.11
C ARG A 140 20.65 1.39 10.39
N VAL A 141 20.06 0.20 10.48
CA VAL A 141 18.78 -0.13 9.87
C VAL A 141 17.72 -0.21 10.97
N ASP A 142 16.82 0.77 10.98
CA ASP A 142 15.74 0.91 11.96
C ASP A 142 14.34 0.92 11.31
N GLU A 143 14.25 1.37 10.04
CA GLU A 143 12.98 1.58 9.34
C GLU A 143 12.93 0.86 7.98
N PRO A 144 11.74 0.48 7.48
CA PRO A 144 11.59 -0.06 6.14
C PRO A 144 12.17 0.86 5.06
N GLY A 145 12.89 0.28 4.10
CA GLY A 145 13.57 1.02 3.03
C GLY A 145 14.97 1.50 3.39
N GLU A 146 15.54 1.05 4.52
CA GLU A 146 16.91 1.32 4.91
C GLU A 146 17.82 0.12 4.67
N ALA A 147 19.10 0.41 4.40
CA ALA A 147 20.15 -0.58 4.31
C ALA A 147 21.45 -0.04 4.93
N ALA A 148 22.28 -0.95 5.47
CA ALA A 148 23.56 -0.63 6.08
C ALA A 148 24.60 -1.67 5.70
N VAL A 149 25.81 -1.24 5.36
CA VAL A 149 26.94 -2.11 5.01
C VAL A 149 28.00 -2.04 6.11
N HIS A 150 28.33 -3.18 6.69
CA HIS A 150 29.30 -3.32 7.77
C HIS A 150 30.30 -4.44 7.48
N GLY A 151 31.30 -4.15 6.65
CA GLY A 151 32.33 -5.13 6.31
C GLY A 151 31.75 -6.36 5.60
N ALA A 152 31.69 -7.52 6.30
CA ALA A 152 31.16 -8.76 5.77
C ALA A 152 29.62 -8.93 5.97
N VAL A 153 28.92 -7.88 6.38
CA VAL A 153 27.49 -7.92 6.70
C VAL A 153 26.78 -6.79 5.97
N LEU A 154 25.64 -7.12 5.35
CA LEU A 154 24.70 -6.18 4.77
C LEU A 154 23.37 -6.35 5.50
N ASP A 155 22.97 -5.34 6.23
CA ASP A 155 21.65 -5.26 6.87
C ASP A 155 20.70 -4.50 5.95
N ILE A 156 19.49 -5.04 5.74
CA ILE A 156 18.45 -4.43 4.91
C ILE A 156 17.10 -4.58 5.60
N PHE A 157 16.33 -3.51 5.66
CA PHE A 157 14.93 -3.58 6.03
C PHE A 157 14.09 -3.47 4.75
N PRO A 158 13.55 -4.61 4.24
CA PRO A 158 12.72 -4.58 3.05
C PRO A 158 11.55 -3.62 3.23
N ALA A 159 11.22 -2.85 2.20
CA ALA A 159 10.15 -1.87 2.26
C ALA A 159 8.73 -2.48 2.16
N ALA A 160 8.60 -3.80 2.06
CA ALA A 160 7.31 -4.49 1.99
C ALA A 160 6.58 -4.46 3.34
N GLU A 161 5.24 -4.49 3.28
CA GLU A 161 4.39 -4.57 4.47
C GLU A 161 4.71 -5.82 5.30
N GLU A 162 4.72 -5.68 6.62
CA GLU A 162 5.06 -6.75 7.59
C GLU A 162 6.45 -7.39 7.36
N ALA A 163 7.31 -6.77 6.56
CA ALA A 163 8.66 -7.28 6.37
C ALA A 163 9.48 -7.16 7.66
N GLN A 164 10.34 -8.15 7.87
CA GLN A 164 11.34 -8.10 8.93
C GLN A 164 12.70 -7.74 8.32
N PRO A 165 13.52 -6.96 9.02
CA PRO A 165 14.87 -6.67 8.54
C PRO A 165 15.68 -7.95 8.43
N CYS A 166 16.55 -7.98 7.41
CA CYS A 166 17.40 -9.11 7.08
C CYS A 166 18.86 -8.73 7.23
N ARG A 167 19.62 -9.60 7.86
CA ARG A 167 21.08 -9.58 7.91
C ARG A 167 21.64 -10.60 6.93
N ILE A 168 22.42 -10.12 5.98
CA ILE A 168 23.03 -10.92 4.92
C ILE A 168 24.52 -10.97 5.22
N GLU A 169 25.01 -12.14 5.56
CA GLU A 169 26.43 -12.42 5.75
C GLU A 169 27.04 -12.85 4.43
N HIS A 170 28.22 -12.38 4.13
CA HIS A 170 28.94 -12.78 2.93
C HIS A 170 30.44 -13.00 3.20
N ALA A 171 31.02 -13.90 2.46
CA ALA A 171 32.44 -14.17 2.45
C ALA A 171 32.89 -14.56 1.04
N GLU A 172 34.11 -14.16 0.66
CA GLU A 172 34.70 -14.51 -0.65
C GLU A 172 33.80 -14.16 -1.85
N GLY A 173 33.04 -13.06 -1.76
CA GLY A 173 32.12 -12.61 -2.81
C GLY A 173 30.89 -13.48 -2.98
N ARG A 174 30.45 -14.19 -1.92
CA ARG A 174 29.23 -15.02 -1.93
C ARG A 174 28.40 -14.80 -0.67
N VAL A 175 27.08 -14.88 -0.80
CA VAL A 175 26.15 -14.90 0.34
C VAL A 175 26.32 -16.20 1.10
N THR A 176 26.68 -16.13 2.38
CA THR A 176 26.87 -17.29 3.25
C THR A 176 25.65 -17.60 4.11
N ALA A 177 24.93 -16.57 4.55
CA ALA A 177 23.69 -16.72 5.31
C ALA A 177 22.79 -15.51 5.13
N ILE A 178 21.48 -15.73 5.23
CA ILE A 178 20.46 -14.67 5.29
C ILE A 178 19.61 -14.92 6.52
N ARG A 179 19.57 -13.97 7.47
CA ARG A 179 18.82 -14.11 8.71
C ARG A 179 17.88 -12.93 8.90
N ARG A 180 16.61 -13.21 9.17
CA ARG A 180 15.68 -12.20 9.67
C ARG A 180 16.00 -11.92 11.13
N TYR A 181 15.87 -10.68 11.54
CA TYR A 181 16.10 -10.27 12.91
C TYR A 181 15.01 -9.32 13.41
N ASP A 182 14.85 -9.24 14.72
CA ASP A 182 13.95 -8.30 15.36
C ASP A 182 14.63 -6.92 15.44
N PRO A 183 14.02 -5.86 14.89
CA PRO A 183 14.66 -4.54 14.81
C PRO A 183 14.90 -3.89 16.18
N LEU A 184 14.11 -4.23 17.19
CA LEU A 184 14.24 -3.66 18.54
C LEU A 184 15.37 -4.34 19.32
N THR A 185 15.44 -5.66 19.25
CA THR A 185 16.42 -6.44 20.01
C THR A 185 17.70 -6.75 19.23
N GLN A 186 17.69 -6.54 17.90
CA GLN A 186 18.78 -6.88 16.96
C GLN A 186 19.16 -8.37 16.98
N ARG A 187 18.24 -9.24 17.48
CA ARG A 187 18.48 -10.70 17.56
C ARG A 187 17.92 -11.39 16.35
N SER A 188 18.70 -12.30 15.78
CA SER A 188 18.24 -13.17 14.69
C SER A 188 17.07 -14.04 15.15
N VAL A 189 16.03 -14.10 14.32
CA VAL A 189 14.80 -14.85 14.58
C VAL A 189 14.75 -16.11 13.74
N THR A 190 15.02 -15.99 12.43
CA THR A 190 14.86 -17.10 11.47
C THR A 190 15.90 -16.96 10.37
N GLU A 191 16.48 -18.09 9.93
CA GLU A 191 17.29 -18.18 8.72
C GLU A 191 16.40 -18.45 7.51
N VAL A 192 16.68 -17.79 6.38
CA VAL A 192 15.95 -17.92 5.12
C VAL A 192 16.92 -18.14 3.96
N GLU A 193 16.48 -18.84 2.91
CA GLU A 193 17.31 -19.12 1.74
C GLU A 193 17.45 -17.93 0.80
N ALA A 194 16.44 -17.06 0.77
CA ALA A 194 16.42 -15.90 -0.12
C ALA A 194 15.60 -14.76 0.49
N VAL A 195 15.88 -13.55 0.02
CA VAL A 195 15.07 -12.36 0.27
C VAL A 195 14.86 -11.62 -1.04
N THR A 196 13.61 -11.22 -1.31
CA THR A 196 13.25 -10.36 -2.44
C THR A 196 12.95 -8.96 -1.92
N LEU A 197 13.64 -7.97 -2.48
CA LEU A 197 13.53 -6.58 -2.13
C LEU A 197 12.72 -5.85 -3.20
N CYS A 198 11.53 -5.38 -2.81
CA CYS A 198 10.72 -4.47 -3.63
C CYS A 198 11.32 -3.06 -3.57
N PRO A 199 11.02 -2.19 -4.54
CA PRO A 199 11.44 -0.80 -4.46
C PRO A 199 10.90 -0.11 -3.20
N ALA A 200 11.72 0.77 -2.64
CA ALA A 200 11.39 1.63 -1.50
C ALA A 200 10.98 3.05 -1.93
N SER A 201 10.86 3.30 -3.23
CA SER A 201 10.40 4.54 -3.85
C SER A 201 9.61 4.25 -5.12
N GLU A 202 8.71 5.14 -5.49
CA GLU A 202 8.02 5.12 -6.80
C GLU A 202 8.93 5.60 -7.95
N ILE A 203 10.09 6.16 -7.65
CA ILE A 203 11.13 6.48 -8.63
C ILE A 203 12.13 5.33 -8.67
N VAL A 204 11.95 4.43 -9.63
CA VAL A 204 12.76 3.22 -9.77
C VAL A 204 13.77 3.38 -10.91
N ASN A 205 15.02 3.00 -10.67
CA ASN A 205 16.11 3.07 -11.66
C ASN A 205 16.20 4.43 -12.38
N PRO A 206 16.24 5.57 -11.66
CA PRO A 206 16.34 6.87 -12.29
C PRO A 206 17.61 6.97 -13.14
N ARG A 207 17.50 7.62 -14.30
CA ARG A 207 18.61 7.80 -15.23
C ARG A 207 19.11 9.23 -15.19
N ASP A 208 20.41 9.38 -15.38
CA ASP A 208 21.05 10.70 -15.55
C ASP A 208 20.84 11.69 -14.39
N VAL A 209 20.61 11.13 -13.17
CA VAL A 209 20.47 11.91 -11.94
C VAL A 209 21.39 11.36 -10.85
N PRO A 210 21.95 12.24 -10.01
CA PRO A 210 22.73 11.79 -8.85
C PRO A 210 21.88 10.98 -7.86
N LEU A 211 22.49 10.00 -7.21
CA LEU A 211 21.89 9.22 -6.13
C LEU A 211 22.67 9.49 -4.83
N PRO A 212 21.98 9.45 -3.67
CA PRO A 212 20.53 9.29 -3.50
C PRO A 212 19.74 10.51 -3.99
N LEU A 213 18.47 10.29 -4.34
CA LEU A 213 17.58 11.38 -4.72
C LEU A 213 17.32 12.32 -3.52
N PRO A 214 17.13 13.62 -3.77
CA PRO A 214 16.81 14.55 -2.70
C PRO A 214 15.41 14.25 -2.11
N PRO A 215 15.17 14.56 -0.81
CA PRO A 215 13.85 14.45 -0.21
C PRO A 215 12.79 15.21 -1.01
N GLY A 216 11.61 14.61 -1.18
CA GLY A 216 10.50 15.18 -1.96
C GLY A 216 10.63 14.99 -3.48
N ALA A 217 11.61 14.22 -3.96
CA ALA A 217 11.78 13.95 -5.40
C ALA A 217 10.53 13.33 -6.04
N GLU A 218 9.74 12.58 -5.28
CA GLU A 218 8.50 11.94 -5.73
C GLU A 218 7.45 12.94 -6.22
N HIS A 219 7.49 14.19 -5.76
CA HIS A 219 6.65 15.26 -6.27
C HIS A 219 6.98 15.68 -7.72
N GLY A 220 8.12 15.20 -8.22
CA GLY A 220 8.56 15.31 -9.62
C GLY A 220 8.36 14.03 -10.43
N LEU A 221 7.57 13.06 -9.98
CA LEU A 221 7.45 11.70 -10.53
C LEU A 221 7.23 11.68 -12.04
N ALA A 222 6.43 12.59 -12.59
CA ALA A 222 6.18 12.66 -14.02
C ALA A 222 7.41 13.01 -14.86
N GLY A 223 8.47 13.54 -14.25
CA GLY A 223 9.75 13.81 -14.92
C GLY A 223 10.63 12.55 -15.09
N PHE A 224 10.35 11.48 -14.36
CA PHE A 224 11.14 10.24 -14.38
C PHE A 224 10.59 9.19 -15.36
N TYR A 225 9.33 9.33 -15.77
CA TYR A 225 8.67 8.35 -16.64
C TYR A 225 8.03 9.02 -17.85
N PRO A 226 8.11 8.40 -19.04
CA PRO A 226 7.45 8.92 -20.24
C PRO A 226 5.94 9.05 -20.09
N VAL A 227 5.33 8.11 -19.34
CA VAL A 227 3.89 8.05 -19.07
C VAL A 227 3.70 7.46 -17.68
N LEU A 228 2.86 8.10 -16.88
CA LEU A 228 2.35 7.52 -15.62
C LEU A 228 1.03 6.80 -15.87
N THR A 229 0.77 5.78 -15.07
CA THR A 229 -0.49 5.02 -15.08
C THR A 229 -1.42 5.45 -13.93
N THR A 230 -2.58 4.82 -13.82
CA THR A 230 -3.50 4.98 -12.69
C THR A 230 -3.91 3.61 -12.15
N LEU A 231 -4.44 3.56 -10.93
CA LEU A 231 -5.04 2.33 -10.41
C LEU A 231 -6.08 1.75 -11.37
N PHE A 232 -6.85 2.62 -12.01
CA PHE A 232 -7.92 2.23 -12.92
C PHE A 232 -7.40 1.66 -14.24
N ASP A 233 -6.24 2.07 -14.71
CA ASP A 233 -5.59 1.50 -15.91
C ASP A 233 -5.03 0.10 -15.62
N LEU A 234 -4.57 -0.15 -14.38
CA LEU A 234 -4.08 -1.46 -13.96
C LEU A 234 -5.20 -2.50 -13.85
N LEU A 235 -6.42 -2.05 -13.58
CA LEU A 235 -7.63 -2.88 -13.50
C LEU A 235 -8.74 -2.28 -14.38
N PRO A 236 -8.61 -2.33 -15.71
CA PRO A 236 -9.47 -1.53 -16.62
C PRO A 236 -10.93 -1.96 -16.64
N ARG A 237 -11.25 -3.16 -16.19
CA ARG A 237 -12.62 -3.72 -16.17
C ARG A 237 -13.18 -3.93 -14.77
N ALA A 238 -12.40 -3.67 -13.73
CA ALA A 238 -12.86 -3.85 -12.37
C ALA A 238 -14.02 -2.90 -12.04
N PRO A 239 -15.11 -3.38 -11.44
CA PRO A 239 -16.09 -2.52 -10.81
C PRO A 239 -15.48 -1.72 -9.68
N VAL A 240 -16.03 -0.53 -9.42
CA VAL A 240 -15.55 0.38 -8.39
C VAL A 240 -16.64 0.63 -7.37
N VAL A 241 -16.31 0.46 -6.11
CA VAL A 241 -17.16 0.79 -4.97
C VAL A 241 -16.56 2.00 -4.27
N LEU A 242 -17.31 3.08 -4.21
CA LEU A 242 -16.91 4.33 -3.56
C LEU A 242 -17.59 4.44 -2.19
N GLU A 243 -16.86 4.87 -1.18
CA GLU A 243 -17.47 5.28 0.09
C GLU A 243 -18.29 6.57 -0.09
N PRO A 244 -19.25 6.86 0.81
CA PRO A 244 -19.96 8.15 0.86
C PRO A 244 -18.96 9.31 0.91
N GLU A 245 -19.37 10.49 0.44
CA GLU A 245 -18.58 11.73 0.45
C GLU A 245 -17.32 11.73 -0.42
N VAL A 246 -16.97 10.61 -1.09
CA VAL A 246 -15.76 10.53 -1.93
C VAL A 246 -15.76 11.62 -3.02
N ALA A 247 -16.92 11.98 -3.58
CA ALA A 247 -16.99 13.01 -4.61
C ALA A 247 -16.64 14.41 -4.08
N GLU A 248 -17.14 14.74 -2.90
CA GLU A 248 -16.91 16.01 -2.20
C GLU A 248 -15.46 16.10 -1.73
N LEU A 249 -14.96 15.05 -1.06
CA LEU A 249 -13.58 14.95 -0.57
C LEU A 249 -12.56 15.00 -1.72
N ARG A 250 -12.90 14.41 -2.87
CA ARG A 250 -12.06 14.50 -4.06
C ARG A 250 -11.91 15.94 -4.54
N ALA A 251 -13.03 16.67 -4.61
CA ALA A 251 -13.00 18.07 -5.04
C ALA A 251 -12.27 18.98 -4.05
N GLU A 252 -12.34 18.68 -2.77
CA GLU A 252 -11.55 19.35 -1.74
C GLU A 252 -10.05 19.07 -1.91
N ARG A 253 -9.68 17.81 -2.05
CA ARG A 253 -8.29 17.42 -2.27
C ARG A 253 -7.69 18.02 -3.55
N GLU A 254 -8.45 18.14 -4.64
CA GLU A 254 -7.99 18.81 -5.87
C GLU A 254 -7.62 20.27 -5.61
N ARG A 255 -8.40 20.96 -4.77
CA ARG A 255 -8.11 22.35 -4.35
C ARG A 255 -6.87 22.43 -3.45
N GLU A 256 -6.72 21.51 -2.48
CA GLU A 256 -5.55 21.42 -1.61
C GLU A 256 -4.27 21.18 -2.41
N VAL A 257 -4.29 20.24 -3.34
CA VAL A 257 -3.15 19.93 -4.23
C VAL A 257 -2.75 21.16 -5.04
N ALA A 258 -3.74 21.88 -5.63
CA ALA A 258 -3.46 23.07 -6.43
C ALA A 258 -2.90 24.23 -5.58
N GLU A 259 -3.34 24.36 -4.33
CA GLU A 259 -2.85 25.38 -3.40
C GLU A 259 -1.44 25.04 -2.92
N ALA A 260 -1.20 23.78 -2.54
CA ALA A 260 0.11 23.29 -2.12
C ALA A 260 1.17 23.48 -3.23
N PHE A 261 0.81 23.17 -4.49
CA PHE A 261 1.69 23.37 -5.64
C PHE A 261 2.07 24.84 -5.82
N ARG A 262 1.08 25.77 -5.79
CA ARG A 262 1.35 27.21 -5.90
C ARG A 262 2.24 27.74 -4.78
N THR A 263 1.98 27.28 -3.56
CA THR A 263 2.79 27.64 -2.39
C THR A 263 4.22 27.14 -2.53
N ARG A 264 4.40 25.90 -2.95
CA ARG A 264 5.74 25.31 -3.14
C ARG A 264 6.50 26.02 -4.26
N LEU A 265 5.87 26.33 -5.39
CA LEU A 265 6.51 27.10 -6.47
C LEU A 265 7.00 28.48 -6.02
N ALA A 266 6.21 29.16 -5.18
CA ALA A 266 6.64 30.46 -4.64
C ALA A 266 7.87 30.35 -3.75
N LEU A 267 7.99 29.26 -2.98
CA LEU A 267 9.16 28.98 -2.13
C LEU A 267 10.40 28.61 -2.97
N LEU A 268 10.23 27.79 -4.00
CA LEU A 268 11.31 27.35 -4.89
C LEU A 268 11.96 28.51 -5.66
N ALA A 269 11.24 29.57 -5.91
CA ALA A 269 11.79 30.77 -6.56
C ALA A 269 12.94 31.40 -5.75
N THR A 270 13.12 31.03 -4.51
CA THR A 270 14.18 31.51 -3.60
C THR A 270 15.22 30.45 -3.25
N GLU A 271 15.10 29.22 -3.75
CA GLU A 271 16.01 28.10 -3.52
C GLU A 271 16.98 27.94 -4.72
N GLU A 272 18.29 27.81 -4.46
CA GLU A 272 19.31 27.67 -5.51
C GLU A 272 19.29 26.26 -6.15
N GLU A 273 18.91 25.23 -5.40
CA GLU A 273 18.79 23.84 -5.84
C GLU A 273 17.41 23.30 -5.48
N ALA A 274 16.47 23.43 -6.39
CA ALA A 274 15.10 22.96 -6.16
C ALA A 274 14.81 21.69 -6.97
N PRO A 275 14.16 20.65 -6.39
CA PRO A 275 13.72 19.51 -7.15
C PRO A 275 12.67 19.93 -8.18
N ALA A 276 12.70 19.31 -9.36
CA ALA A 276 11.67 19.50 -10.35
C ALA A 276 10.33 19.01 -9.80
N LEU A 277 9.29 19.84 -9.91
CA LEU A 277 7.94 19.45 -9.50
C LEU A 277 7.10 19.08 -10.73
N SER A 278 6.29 18.05 -10.59
CA SER A 278 5.25 17.75 -11.58
C SER A 278 4.06 18.69 -11.40
N GLU A 279 3.51 19.19 -12.51
CA GLU A 279 2.24 19.90 -12.50
C GLU A 279 1.13 19.03 -11.86
N PRO A 280 0.16 19.62 -11.16
CA PRO A 280 -0.89 18.85 -10.48
C PRO A 280 -1.58 17.82 -11.37
N ALA A 281 -1.97 18.17 -12.59
CA ALA A 281 -2.62 17.25 -13.52
C ALA A 281 -1.71 16.13 -14.05
N ALA A 282 -0.38 16.31 -13.99
CA ALA A 282 0.59 15.28 -14.35
C ALA A 282 0.79 14.24 -13.22
N LEU A 283 0.49 14.60 -11.97
CA LEU A 283 0.69 13.74 -10.81
C LEU A 283 -0.63 13.26 -10.19
N PHE A 284 -1.71 14.02 -10.34
CA PHE A 284 -3.02 13.71 -9.76
C PHE A 284 -4.12 13.79 -10.82
N LEU A 285 -5.19 13.01 -10.63
CA LEU A 285 -6.38 13.06 -11.47
C LEU A 285 -7.23 14.27 -11.10
N ASP A 286 -7.40 15.19 -12.04
CA ASP A 286 -8.42 16.24 -11.94
C ASP A 286 -9.83 15.67 -12.14
N ALA A 287 -10.86 16.52 -12.06
CA ALA A 287 -12.24 16.10 -12.23
C ALA A 287 -12.52 15.40 -13.57
N ALA A 288 -11.90 15.85 -14.65
CA ALA A 288 -12.10 15.29 -15.98
C ALA A 288 -11.42 13.91 -16.12
N ALA A 289 -10.17 13.80 -15.66
CA ALA A 289 -9.42 12.54 -15.64
C ALA A 289 -10.08 11.50 -14.71
N TRP A 290 -10.56 11.91 -13.54
CA TRP A 290 -11.31 11.04 -12.64
C TRP A 290 -12.58 10.49 -13.30
N LYS A 291 -13.40 11.36 -13.92
CA LYS A 291 -14.59 10.96 -14.65
C LYS A 291 -14.26 10.00 -15.80
N ALA A 292 -13.18 10.27 -16.54
CA ALA A 292 -12.72 9.40 -17.60
C ALA A 292 -12.28 8.03 -17.07
N ALA A 293 -11.53 7.99 -15.97
CA ALA A 293 -11.07 6.75 -15.33
C ALA A 293 -12.23 5.85 -14.84
N LEU A 294 -13.33 6.43 -14.44
CA LEU A 294 -14.54 5.71 -14.02
C LEU A 294 -15.49 5.37 -15.19
N SER A 295 -15.27 5.93 -16.37
CA SER A 295 -16.13 5.72 -17.52
C SER A 295 -16.04 4.27 -18.04
N GLY A 296 -17.20 3.70 -18.41
CA GLY A 296 -17.27 2.37 -19.00
C GLY A 296 -17.15 1.20 -18.03
N ARG A 297 -17.12 1.47 -16.71
CA ARG A 297 -17.13 0.45 -15.65
C ARG A 297 -18.34 0.61 -14.74
N ALA A 298 -18.71 -0.45 -14.03
CA ALA A 298 -19.72 -0.38 -12.98
C ALA A 298 -19.17 0.42 -11.80
N VAL A 299 -19.88 1.47 -11.39
CA VAL A 299 -19.53 2.29 -10.23
C VAL A 299 -20.72 2.28 -9.28
N THR A 300 -20.49 1.90 -8.03
CA THR A 300 -21.46 1.92 -6.95
C THR A 300 -20.94 2.85 -5.87
N THR A 301 -21.75 3.80 -5.44
CA THR A 301 -21.46 4.59 -4.22
C THR A 301 -22.26 3.96 -3.08
N LEU A 302 -21.57 3.65 -2.00
CA LEU A 302 -22.23 3.18 -0.79
C LEU A 302 -23.09 4.30 -0.22
N GLU A 303 -24.23 3.94 0.31
CA GLU A 303 -25.05 4.87 1.11
C GLU A 303 -24.43 5.00 2.50
N GLU A 304 -24.66 6.12 3.16
CA GLU A 304 -24.32 6.22 4.58
C GLU A 304 -25.05 5.11 5.33
N ALA A 305 -24.31 4.41 6.19
CA ALA A 305 -24.92 3.37 7.01
C ALA A 305 -26.07 3.98 7.81
N PRO A 306 -27.25 3.32 7.88
CA PRO A 306 -28.33 3.80 8.75
C PRO A 306 -27.81 3.90 10.18
N GLU A 307 -28.27 4.93 10.91
CA GLU A 307 -27.85 5.19 12.32
C GLU A 307 -28.07 3.98 13.25
N GLU A 308 -28.94 3.06 12.87
CA GLU A 308 -29.15 1.80 13.57
C GLU A 308 -28.65 0.61 12.73
N PRO A 309 -27.77 -0.26 13.29
CA PRO A 309 -27.36 -1.47 12.60
C PRO A 309 -28.58 -2.35 12.31
N SER A 310 -28.73 -2.78 11.07
CA SER A 310 -29.78 -3.71 10.66
C SER A 310 -29.56 -5.09 11.30
N GLY A 311 -30.17 -5.29 12.45
CA GLY A 311 -30.07 -6.49 13.28
C GLY A 311 -29.29 -6.21 14.55
N GLN A 312 -30.00 -6.15 15.67
CA GLN A 312 -29.35 -6.12 16.96
C GLN A 312 -28.65 -7.45 17.18
N LEU A 313 -27.33 -7.44 17.16
CA LEU A 313 -26.57 -8.58 17.66
C LEU A 313 -26.96 -8.81 19.13
N PRO A 314 -27.21 -10.06 19.55
CA PRO A 314 -27.49 -10.36 20.94
C PRO A 314 -26.36 -9.82 21.84
N ARG A 315 -26.73 -9.21 22.96
CA ARG A 315 -25.76 -8.77 23.97
C ARG A 315 -25.40 -9.95 24.88
N PHE A 316 -24.53 -10.82 24.36
CA PHE A 316 -24.16 -12.06 25.08
C PHE A 316 -23.68 -11.81 26.52
N ALA A 317 -22.98 -10.69 26.75
CA ALA A 317 -22.52 -10.34 28.12
C ALA A 317 -23.63 -10.09 29.12
N GLU A 318 -24.87 -9.91 28.66
CA GLU A 318 -26.06 -9.71 29.52
C GLU A 318 -26.85 -11.03 29.74
N ALA A 319 -26.45 -12.15 29.11
CA ALA A 319 -27.07 -13.45 29.27
C ALA A 319 -26.65 -14.11 30.61
N GLU A 320 -27.49 -14.99 31.11
CA GLU A 320 -27.17 -15.76 32.36
C GLU A 320 -25.92 -16.64 32.15
N GLU A 321 -25.75 -17.22 30.94
CA GLU A 321 -24.59 -17.99 30.52
C GLU A 321 -24.06 -17.42 29.18
N PRO A 322 -23.17 -16.40 29.22
CA PRO A 322 -22.72 -15.65 28.06
C PRO A 322 -22.06 -16.50 26.98
N GLU A 323 -21.24 -17.48 27.39
CA GLU A 323 -20.54 -18.37 26.44
C GLU A 323 -21.51 -19.31 25.72
N GLU A 324 -22.46 -19.93 26.46
CA GLU A 324 -23.46 -20.82 25.88
C GLU A 324 -24.37 -20.06 24.91
N ALA A 325 -24.86 -18.90 25.30
CA ALA A 325 -25.68 -18.03 24.44
C ALA A 325 -24.96 -17.62 23.15
N PHE A 326 -23.66 -17.39 23.25
CA PHE A 326 -22.83 -17.07 22.06
C PHE A 326 -22.66 -18.27 21.13
N PHE A 327 -22.39 -19.47 21.67
CA PHE A 327 -22.23 -20.68 20.84
C PHE A 327 -23.57 -21.11 20.22
N ASP A 328 -24.69 -21.02 20.95
CA ASP A 328 -26.02 -21.29 20.44
C ASP A 328 -26.38 -20.34 19.27
N PHE A 329 -26.02 -19.07 19.41
CA PHE A 329 -26.17 -18.10 18.32
C PHE A 329 -25.35 -18.49 17.10
N LEU A 330 -24.07 -18.85 17.25
CA LEU A 330 -23.21 -19.27 16.16
C LEU A 330 -23.77 -20.50 15.42
N ASP A 331 -24.25 -21.47 16.18
CA ASP A 331 -24.81 -22.70 15.61
C ASP A 331 -26.12 -22.42 14.87
N SER A 332 -26.95 -21.52 15.38
CA SER A 332 -28.20 -21.09 14.71
C SER A 332 -27.92 -20.36 13.39
N GLU A 333 -26.93 -19.47 13.39
CA GLU A 333 -26.52 -18.72 12.19
C GLU A 333 -25.93 -19.65 11.11
N ARG A 334 -25.10 -20.62 11.53
CA ARG A 334 -24.56 -21.66 10.65
C ARG A 334 -25.64 -22.57 10.08
N ALA A 335 -26.60 -23.00 10.91
CA ALA A 335 -27.74 -23.80 10.47
C ALA A 335 -28.63 -23.06 9.46
N ALA A 336 -28.71 -21.74 9.57
CA ALA A 336 -29.38 -20.87 8.60
C ALA A 336 -28.57 -20.61 7.32
N GLY A 337 -27.39 -21.24 7.16
CA GLY A 337 -26.50 -21.08 6.00
C GLY A 337 -25.76 -19.75 5.96
N ARG A 338 -25.75 -19.00 7.07
CA ARG A 338 -25.02 -17.71 7.15
C ARG A 338 -23.57 -17.94 7.53
N ARG A 339 -22.66 -17.19 6.92
CA ARG A 339 -21.25 -17.15 7.33
C ARG A 339 -21.13 -16.23 8.57
N VAL A 340 -20.46 -16.73 9.57
CA VAL A 340 -20.16 -15.94 10.78
C VAL A 340 -18.68 -15.69 10.84
N ALA A 341 -18.30 -14.43 10.94
CA ALA A 341 -16.93 -13.98 11.12
C ALA A 341 -16.80 -13.25 12.45
N LEU A 342 -15.77 -13.59 13.22
CA LEU A 342 -15.45 -12.96 14.49
C LEU A 342 -14.22 -12.06 14.29
N ALA A 343 -14.41 -10.76 14.47
CA ALA A 343 -13.32 -9.79 14.48
C ALA A 343 -13.02 -9.34 15.92
N GLY A 344 -11.76 -9.32 16.27
CA GLY A 344 -11.29 -8.86 17.57
C GLY A 344 -10.02 -8.02 17.43
N PRO A 345 -9.62 -7.28 18.47
CA PRO A 345 -8.37 -6.55 18.43
C PRO A 345 -7.20 -7.53 18.26
N PRO A 346 -6.14 -7.13 17.52
CA PRO A 346 -4.93 -7.94 17.44
C PRO A 346 -4.33 -8.12 18.85
N ARG A 347 -3.84 -9.33 19.13
CA ARG A 347 -3.15 -9.65 20.39
C ARG A 347 -1.72 -9.17 20.37
#